data_a7983e7d178cf9dd47e775f7a4a8e438
#
_entry.id   a7983e7d178cf9dd47e775f7a4a8e438
#
_cell.length_a   1.000
_cell.length_b   1.000
_cell.length_c   1.000
_cell.angle_alpha   90.00
_cell.angle_beta   90.00
_cell.angle_gamma   90.00
#
_symmetry.space_group_name_H-M   'P 1'
#
loop_
_entity.id
_entity.type
_entity.pdbx_description
1 polymer ?
#
loop_
_entity_poly.entity_id
_entity_poly.type
_entity_poly.pdbx_seq_one_letter_code
_entity_poly.pdbx_strand_id
1 'polypeptide(L)'
;MRVMIVEDQTMIRSLLESYFRPEDGYRITASIPGAKQAVDVCRTSSVDLILMDVQTENRENGLTAVRQIKAIQPKSKIIVVTSLIDCAVLDEAKRAGADSLWYKDSTQKRLMDVVRQTMAGEHIFPDAPPTVEIGMAKSTEFTKTELKVLRHLMRGLSYTRIAAEMSCEMSTVKFHVANMLQKTGLENKLQLALAVSDAKMIADLAEE
;
A
#
# COMPACT_ATOMS: atom_id res chain seq x y z
N MET A 1 -10.88 3.10 23.57
CA MET A 1 -10.28 3.67 22.36
C MET A 1 -11.18 3.36 21.16
N ARG A 2 -11.54 4.37 20.37
CA ARG A 2 -12.42 4.25 19.18
C ARG A 2 -11.57 3.88 17.97
N VAL A 3 -11.89 2.76 17.31
CA VAL A 3 -11.12 2.22 16.20
C VAL A 3 -11.98 2.21 14.94
N MET A 4 -11.42 2.63 13.82
CA MET A 4 -11.98 2.46 12.49
C MET A 4 -11.08 1.53 11.66
N ILE A 5 -11.70 0.61 10.94
CA ILE A 5 -11.01 -0.33 10.03
C ILE A 5 -11.52 -0.07 8.62
N VAL A 6 -10.59 0.16 7.69
CA VAL A 6 -10.86 0.44 6.27
C VAL A 6 -10.14 -0.61 5.45
N GLU A 7 -10.89 -1.55 4.89
CA GLU A 7 -10.39 -2.74 4.22
C GLU A 7 -11.49 -3.33 3.33
N ASP A 8 -11.26 -3.49 2.04
CA ASP A 8 -12.27 -3.99 1.10
C ASP A 8 -12.44 -5.52 1.16
N GLN A 9 -11.38 -6.26 1.48
CA GLN A 9 -11.43 -7.71 1.57
C GLN A 9 -12.11 -8.14 2.87
N THR A 10 -13.35 -8.64 2.78
CA THR A 10 -14.17 -9.00 3.94
C THR A 10 -13.48 -9.94 4.92
N MET A 11 -12.73 -10.93 4.43
CA MET A 11 -12.01 -11.89 5.28
C MET A 11 -10.92 -11.19 6.10
N ILE A 12 -10.13 -10.31 5.47
CA ILE A 12 -9.06 -9.56 6.15
C ILE A 12 -9.68 -8.55 7.12
N ARG A 13 -10.76 -7.86 6.72
CA ARG A 13 -11.48 -6.93 7.58
C ARG A 13 -11.99 -7.62 8.84
N SER A 14 -12.65 -8.78 8.72
CA SER A 14 -13.12 -9.57 9.87
C SER A 14 -11.97 -10.06 10.75
N LEU A 15 -10.84 -10.44 10.16
CA LEU A 15 -9.63 -10.79 10.91
C LEU A 15 -9.12 -9.60 11.72
N LEU A 16 -9.01 -8.42 11.11
CA LEU A 16 -8.58 -7.19 11.81
C LEU A 16 -9.55 -6.82 12.93
N GLU A 17 -10.87 -6.94 12.71
CA GLU A 17 -11.89 -6.71 13.74
C GLU A 17 -11.67 -7.60 14.97
N SER A 18 -11.32 -8.87 14.76
CA SER A 18 -11.12 -9.83 15.85
C SER A 18 -9.96 -9.49 16.79
N TYR A 19 -9.06 -8.57 16.37
CA TYR A 19 -7.93 -8.12 17.18
C TYR A 19 -8.29 -7.01 18.17
N PHE A 20 -9.42 -6.33 17.96
CA PHE A 20 -9.84 -5.17 18.77
C PHE A 20 -11.05 -5.55 19.63
N ARG A 21 -10.80 -6.15 20.78
CA ARG A 21 -11.84 -6.66 21.65
C ARG A 21 -12.33 -5.59 22.63
N PRO A 22 -13.64 -5.56 22.95
CA PRO A 22 -14.17 -4.61 23.92
C PRO A 22 -13.58 -4.76 25.33
N GLU A 23 -13.26 -6.01 25.74
CA GLU A 23 -12.63 -6.30 27.02
C GLU A 23 -11.22 -5.69 27.16
N ASP A 24 -10.52 -5.45 26.04
CA ASP A 24 -9.21 -4.80 26.00
C ASP A 24 -9.35 -3.25 25.89
N GLY A 25 -10.57 -2.71 26.00
CA GLY A 25 -10.84 -1.28 25.97
C GLY A 25 -10.97 -0.70 24.56
N TYR A 26 -11.11 -1.55 23.52
CA TYR A 26 -11.34 -1.11 22.16
C TYR A 26 -12.83 -1.07 21.82
N ARG A 27 -13.22 -0.10 20.99
CA ARG A 27 -14.55 0.00 20.42
C ARG A 27 -14.43 0.26 18.92
N ILE A 28 -14.80 -0.70 18.10
CA ILE A 28 -14.89 -0.50 16.66
C ILE A 28 -16.08 0.43 16.39
N THR A 29 -15.83 1.62 15.88
CA THR A 29 -16.82 2.63 15.57
C THR A 29 -17.25 2.60 14.10
N ALA A 30 -16.38 2.11 13.23
CA ALA A 30 -16.68 1.84 11.83
C ALA A 30 -15.78 0.72 11.31
N SER A 31 -16.33 -0.13 10.46
CA SER A 31 -15.62 -1.16 9.72
C SER A 31 -16.17 -1.14 8.30
N ILE A 32 -15.41 -0.62 7.37
CA ILE A 32 -15.90 -0.17 6.05
C ILE A 32 -14.94 -0.56 4.92
N PRO A 33 -15.47 -0.77 3.70
CA PRO A 33 -14.63 -1.21 2.58
C PRO A 33 -13.94 -0.07 1.81
N GLY A 34 -14.42 1.17 1.91
CA GLY A 34 -14.00 2.28 1.05
C GLY A 34 -13.31 3.42 1.78
N ALA A 35 -12.23 3.94 1.18
CA ALA A 35 -11.45 5.03 1.74
C ALA A 35 -12.23 6.36 1.79
N LYS A 36 -13.10 6.64 0.80
CA LYS A 36 -13.97 7.83 0.81
C LYS A 36 -14.96 7.80 1.96
N GLN A 37 -15.56 6.65 2.23
CA GLN A 37 -16.45 6.46 3.38
C GLN A 37 -15.73 6.77 4.70
N ALA A 38 -14.44 6.42 4.81
CA ALA A 38 -13.64 6.73 6.00
C ALA A 38 -13.51 8.24 6.23
N VAL A 39 -13.31 9.02 5.17
CA VAL A 39 -13.28 10.48 5.24
C VAL A 39 -14.62 11.02 5.74
N ASP A 40 -15.75 10.50 5.22
CA ASP A 40 -17.09 10.95 5.62
C ASP A 40 -17.39 10.61 7.07
N VAL A 41 -16.99 9.43 7.55
CA VAL A 41 -17.08 9.07 8.99
C VAL A 41 -16.27 10.07 9.84
N CYS A 42 -15.08 10.42 9.43
CA CYS A 42 -14.23 11.37 10.18
C CYS A 42 -14.78 12.81 10.19
N ARG A 43 -15.67 13.18 9.28
CA ARG A 43 -16.37 14.48 9.30
C ARG A 43 -17.43 14.58 10.38
N THR A 44 -18.00 13.45 10.76
CA THR A 44 -19.17 13.39 11.68
C THR A 44 -18.87 12.75 13.02
N SER A 45 -17.80 11.97 13.12
CA SER A 45 -17.45 11.20 14.30
C SER A 45 -15.96 11.26 14.58
N SER A 46 -15.58 11.38 15.85
CA SER A 46 -14.16 11.33 16.23
C SER A 46 -13.69 9.88 16.33
N VAL A 47 -12.52 9.61 15.76
CA VAL A 47 -11.84 8.32 15.76
C VAL A 47 -10.46 8.48 16.38
N ASP A 48 -10.05 7.54 17.24
CA ASP A 48 -8.76 7.62 17.92
C ASP A 48 -7.66 6.91 17.10
N LEU A 49 -8.01 5.75 16.50
CA LEU A 49 -7.12 4.92 15.68
C LEU A 49 -7.83 4.50 14.39
N ILE A 50 -7.13 4.60 13.29
CA ILE A 50 -7.60 4.16 11.96
C ILE A 50 -6.60 3.16 11.39
N LEU A 51 -7.07 1.98 11.03
CA LEU A 51 -6.35 1.05 10.16
C LEU A 51 -6.82 1.31 8.73
N MET A 52 -5.90 1.73 7.85
CA MET A 52 -6.21 2.14 6.49
C MET A 52 -5.48 1.28 5.47
N ASP A 53 -6.22 0.52 4.67
CA ASP A 53 -5.62 -0.13 3.50
C ASP A 53 -5.28 0.91 2.43
N VAL A 54 -4.24 0.61 1.65
CA VAL A 54 -3.80 1.46 0.54
C VAL A 54 -4.73 1.33 -0.65
N GLN A 55 -5.18 0.12 -0.97
CA GLN A 55 -6.15 -0.15 -2.04
C GLN A 55 -7.46 -0.58 -1.42
N THR A 56 -8.50 0.21 -1.61
CA THR A 56 -9.82 -0.03 -1.07
C THR A 56 -10.86 -0.19 -2.18
N GLU A 57 -12.10 -0.43 -1.82
CA GLU A 57 -13.20 -0.63 -2.76
C GLU A 57 -13.22 0.44 -3.86
N ASN A 58 -13.64 0.07 -5.07
CA ASN A 58 -13.68 0.95 -6.26
C ASN A 58 -12.32 1.53 -6.67
N ARG A 59 -11.20 0.88 -6.32
CA ARG A 59 -9.83 1.35 -6.55
C ARG A 59 -9.55 2.70 -5.88
N GLU A 60 -10.23 3.01 -4.78
CA GLU A 60 -9.96 4.23 -4.03
C GLU A 60 -8.60 4.12 -3.34
N ASN A 61 -7.86 5.23 -3.35
CA ASN A 61 -6.52 5.31 -2.76
C ASN A 61 -6.61 5.70 -1.28
N GLY A 62 -6.28 4.77 -0.38
CA GLY A 62 -6.28 5.00 1.07
C GLY A 62 -5.29 6.09 1.51
N LEU A 63 -4.17 6.29 0.79
CA LEU A 63 -3.19 7.34 1.14
C LEU A 63 -3.74 8.75 0.88
N THR A 64 -4.57 8.91 -0.15
CA THR A 64 -5.33 10.16 -0.35
C THR A 64 -6.29 10.41 0.79
N ALA A 65 -7.01 9.37 1.26
CA ALA A 65 -7.88 9.49 2.42
C ALA A 65 -7.10 9.81 3.71
N VAL A 66 -5.90 9.25 3.90
CA VAL A 66 -5.02 9.59 5.04
C VAL A 66 -4.76 11.09 5.09
N ARG A 67 -4.36 11.73 3.96
CA ARG A 67 -4.15 13.19 3.90
C ARG A 67 -5.40 13.98 4.29
N GLN A 68 -6.54 13.59 3.74
CA GLN A 68 -7.82 14.26 4.01
C GLN A 68 -8.23 14.09 5.47
N ILE A 69 -8.10 12.90 6.03
CA ILE A 69 -8.43 12.63 7.44
C ILE A 69 -7.49 13.41 8.38
N LYS A 70 -6.20 13.46 8.09
CA LYS A 70 -5.25 14.24 8.89
C LYS A 70 -5.55 15.74 8.88
N ALA A 71 -6.10 16.27 7.78
CA ALA A 71 -6.57 17.66 7.73
C ALA A 71 -7.82 17.89 8.59
N ILE A 72 -8.73 16.90 8.68
CA ILE A 72 -9.97 16.98 9.46
C ILE A 72 -9.73 16.67 10.94
N GLN A 73 -9.00 15.60 11.23
CA GLN A 73 -8.71 15.09 12.56
C GLN A 73 -7.21 14.87 12.76
N PRO A 74 -6.40 15.90 12.96
CA PRO A 74 -4.94 15.79 13.04
C PRO A 74 -4.44 14.95 14.24
N LYS A 75 -5.28 14.75 15.25
CA LYS A 75 -4.95 13.95 16.44
C LYS A 75 -5.22 12.45 16.27
N SER A 76 -6.04 12.05 15.29
CA SER A 76 -6.30 10.65 15.01
C SER A 76 -5.01 9.95 14.57
N LYS A 77 -4.73 8.80 15.15
CA LYS A 77 -3.60 7.98 14.75
C LYS A 77 -4.00 7.12 13.55
N ILE A 78 -3.15 7.08 12.53
CA ILE A 78 -3.42 6.31 11.31
C ILE A 78 -2.26 5.35 11.06
N ILE A 79 -2.59 4.07 11.05
CA ILE A 79 -1.69 3.00 10.65
C ILE A 79 -2.11 2.54 9.25
N VAL A 80 -1.22 2.71 8.28
CA VAL A 80 -1.41 2.13 6.95
C VAL A 80 -1.17 0.62 7.06
N VAL A 81 -2.15 -0.16 6.58
CA VAL A 81 -2.15 -1.63 6.64
C VAL A 81 -2.21 -2.14 5.21
N THR A 82 -1.14 -2.75 4.70
CA THR A 82 -1.09 -3.10 3.28
C THR A 82 -0.38 -4.41 2.99
N SER A 83 -0.78 -5.07 1.91
CA SER A 83 -0.04 -6.18 1.30
C SER A 83 0.90 -5.71 0.18
N LEU A 84 0.84 -4.44 -0.21
CA LEU A 84 1.65 -3.89 -1.29
C LEU A 84 3.09 -3.68 -0.82
N ILE A 85 4.03 -4.27 -1.52
CA ILE A 85 5.46 -4.21 -1.19
C ILE A 85 6.24 -3.18 -2.02
N ASP A 86 5.53 -2.24 -2.65
CA ASP A 86 6.16 -1.15 -3.40
C ASP A 86 6.81 -0.13 -2.45
N CYS A 87 8.10 0.16 -2.66
CA CYS A 87 8.82 1.20 -1.90
C CYS A 87 8.11 2.56 -1.99
N ALA A 88 7.44 2.86 -3.10
CA ALA A 88 6.70 4.11 -3.27
C ALA A 88 5.55 4.23 -2.25
N VAL A 89 4.91 3.12 -1.86
CA VAL A 89 3.86 3.11 -0.85
C VAL A 89 4.39 3.56 0.50
N LEU A 90 5.57 3.10 0.89
CA LEU A 90 6.20 3.46 2.15
C LEU A 90 6.50 4.97 2.23
N ASP A 91 7.11 5.51 1.18
CA ASP A 91 7.43 6.94 1.11
C ASP A 91 6.15 7.79 1.04
N GLU A 92 5.15 7.34 0.30
CA GLU A 92 3.89 8.05 0.15
C GLU A 92 3.05 8.02 1.43
N ALA A 93 3.04 6.91 2.18
CA ALA A 93 2.38 6.83 3.48
C ALA A 93 2.96 7.86 4.47
N LYS A 94 4.30 7.99 4.50
CA LYS A 94 4.97 9.03 5.31
C LYS A 94 4.55 10.44 4.87
N ARG A 95 4.56 10.72 3.56
CA ARG A 95 4.15 12.02 2.99
C ARG A 95 2.67 12.34 3.21
N ALA A 96 1.82 11.32 3.20
CA ALA A 96 0.40 11.46 3.50
C ALA A 96 0.12 11.79 4.98
N GLY A 97 1.10 11.66 5.86
CA GLY A 97 0.98 11.92 7.29
C GLY A 97 0.50 10.71 8.10
N ALA A 98 0.64 9.50 7.58
CA ALA A 98 0.41 8.30 8.39
C ALA A 98 1.36 8.28 9.60
N ASP A 99 0.88 7.76 10.73
CA ASP A 99 1.70 7.64 11.93
C ASP A 99 2.56 6.38 11.88
N SER A 100 2.09 5.31 11.23
CA SER A 100 2.83 4.05 11.12
C SER A 100 2.41 3.28 9.86
N LEU A 101 3.19 2.26 9.48
CA LEU A 101 2.85 1.32 8.42
C LEU A 101 3.11 -0.12 8.89
N TRP A 102 2.19 -1.00 8.58
CA TRP A 102 2.27 -2.42 8.86
C TRP A 102 1.94 -3.26 7.62
N TYR A 103 2.77 -4.27 7.32
CA TYR A 103 2.52 -5.21 6.23
C TYR A 103 1.66 -6.39 6.70
N LYS A 104 0.61 -6.73 5.90
CA LYS A 104 -0.39 -7.77 6.22
C LYS A 104 0.15 -9.20 6.27
N ASP A 105 1.39 -9.43 5.85
CA ASP A 105 2.10 -10.71 5.95
C ASP A 105 2.60 -11.04 7.38
N SER A 106 2.50 -10.08 8.28
CA SER A 106 2.97 -10.17 9.66
C SER A 106 1.90 -10.72 10.61
N THR A 107 2.31 -11.18 11.78
CA THR A 107 1.41 -11.79 12.77
C THR A 107 0.58 -10.75 13.52
N GLN A 108 -0.58 -11.16 14.08
CA GLN A 108 -1.42 -10.33 14.97
C GLN A 108 -0.61 -9.63 16.06
N LYS A 109 0.29 -10.36 16.72
CA LYS A 109 1.12 -9.80 17.80
C LYS A 109 1.90 -8.58 17.33
N ARG A 110 2.47 -8.64 16.12
CA ARG A 110 3.21 -7.50 15.55
C ARG A 110 2.29 -6.31 15.27
N LEU A 111 1.08 -6.52 14.76
CA LEU A 111 0.13 -5.41 14.56
C LEU A 111 -0.22 -4.74 15.89
N MET A 112 -0.54 -5.52 16.92
CA MET A 112 -0.90 -4.95 18.22
C MET A 112 0.28 -4.27 18.93
N ASP A 113 1.51 -4.68 18.65
CA ASP A 113 2.72 -3.96 19.09
C ASP A 113 2.82 -2.60 18.37
N VAL A 114 2.62 -2.56 17.05
CA VAL A 114 2.59 -1.31 16.27
C VAL A 114 1.46 -0.39 16.77
N VAL A 115 0.27 -0.92 17.04
CA VAL A 115 -0.85 -0.15 17.61
C VAL A 115 -0.44 0.50 18.93
N ARG A 116 0.14 -0.25 19.87
CA ARG A 116 0.55 0.29 21.18
C ARG A 116 1.60 1.39 21.03
N GLN A 117 2.63 1.17 20.24
CA GLN A 117 3.71 2.13 20.01
C GLN A 117 3.18 3.39 19.30
N THR A 118 2.34 3.22 18.28
CA THR A 118 1.71 4.35 17.57
C THR A 118 0.84 5.19 18.50
N MET A 119 0.07 4.55 19.38
CA MET A 119 -0.78 5.25 20.35
C MET A 119 0.06 5.92 21.45
N ALA A 120 1.26 5.43 21.75
CA ALA A 120 2.24 6.08 22.62
C ALA A 120 2.94 7.29 21.96
N GLY A 121 2.69 7.52 20.66
CA GLY A 121 3.26 8.66 19.90
C GLY A 121 4.48 8.30 19.06
N GLU A 122 4.86 7.02 18.99
CA GLU A 122 5.94 6.57 18.13
C GLU A 122 5.49 6.47 16.68
N HIS A 123 6.44 6.57 15.76
CA HIS A 123 6.22 6.37 14.32
C HIS A 123 6.92 5.09 13.86
N ILE A 124 6.15 4.07 13.54
CA ILE A 124 6.67 2.74 13.19
C ILE A 124 6.58 2.53 11.68
N PHE A 125 7.71 2.67 11.03
CA PHE A 125 7.84 2.38 9.60
C PHE A 125 8.97 1.38 9.38
N PRO A 126 8.76 0.31 8.59
CA PRO A 126 9.84 -0.57 8.18
C PRO A 126 10.90 0.20 7.38
N ASP A 127 12.16 -0.22 7.48
CA ASP A 127 13.25 0.37 6.69
C ASP A 127 13.10 0.10 5.19
N ALA A 128 12.53 -1.05 4.86
CA ALA A 128 12.24 -1.47 3.49
C ALA A 128 11.02 -2.39 3.45
N PRO A 129 10.34 -2.48 2.29
CA PRO A 129 9.28 -3.47 2.11
C PRO A 129 9.85 -4.91 2.16
N PRO A 130 8.98 -5.91 2.43
CA PRO A 130 9.37 -7.32 2.35
C PRO A 130 9.95 -7.67 0.98
N THR A 131 10.97 -8.52 0.98
CA THR A 131 11.54 -9.03 -0.27
C THR A 131 10.68 -10.19 -0.79
N VAL A 132 10.31 -10.14 -2.06
CA VAL A 132 9.59 -11.21 -2.76
C VAL A 132 10.34 -11.68 -3.98
N GLU A 133 10.02 -12.89 -4.43
CA GLU A 133 10.59 -13.49 -5.64
C GLU A 133 9.69 -13.22 -6.85
N ILE A 134 10.29 -12.78 -7.96
CA ILE A 134 9.66 -12.57 -9.26
C ILE A 134 10.40 -13.47 -10.26
N GLY A 135 9.88 -14.64 -10.54
CA GLY A 135 10.63 -15.65 -11.26
C GLY A 135 11.90 -16.03 -10.50
N MET A 136 13.07 -15.87 -11.12
CA MET A 136 14.36 -16.15 -10.50
C MET A 136 14.99 -14.94 -9.78
N ALA A 137 14.40 -13.75 -9.88
CA ALA A 137 14.93 -12.52 -9.29
C ALA A 137 14.19 -12.16 -7.99
N LYS A 138 14.90 -11.46 -7.10
CA LYS A 138 14.29 -10.82 -5.93
C LYS A 138 13.82 -9.40 -6.25
N SER A 139 12.78 -8.93 -5.59
CA SER A 139 12.26 -7.56 -5.77
C SER A 139 13.31 -6.47 -5.55
N THR A 140 14.32 -6.74 -4.73
CA THR A 140 15.45 -5.83 -4.44
C THR A 140 16.48 -5.72 -5.58
N GLU A 141 16.42 -6.58 -6.59
CA GLU A 141 17.33 -6.57 -7.74
C GLU A 141 16.88 -5.63 -8.86
N PHE A 142 15.66 -5.10 -8.75
CA PHE A 142 15.12 -4.14 -9.72
C PHE A 142 15.62 -2.74 -9.44
N THR A 143 16.18 -2.10 -10.47
CA THR A 143 16.61 -0.69 -10.39
C THR A 143 15.41 0.25 -10.32
N LYS A 144 15.64 1.49 -9.85
CA LYS A 144 14.60 2.53 -9.80
C LYS A 144 13.96 2.79 -11.18
N THR A 145 14.76 2.73 -12.25
CA THR A 145 14.26 2.92 -13.62
C THR A 145 13.43 1.74 -14.09
N GLU A 146 13.86 0.51 -13.80
CA GLU A 146 13.08 -0.70 -14.10
C GLU A 146 11.75 -0.69 -13.38
N LEU A 147 11.70 -0.28 -12.10
CA LEU A 147 10.46 -0.13 -11.36
C LEU A 147 9.52 0.93 -11.96
N LYS A 148 10.06 2.05 -12.49
CA LYS A 148 9.25 3.04 -13.20
C LYS A 148 8.67 2.45 -14.49
N VAL A 149 9.48 1.80 -15.32
CA VAL A 149 9.01 1.13 -16.55
C VAL A 149 7.94 0.10 -16.20
N LEU A 150 8.15 -0.67 -15.14
CA LEU A 150 7.25 -1.72 -14.70
C LEU A 150 5.88 -1.16 -14.26
N ARG A 151 5.83 -0.03 -13.53
CA ARG A 151 4.57 0.66 -13.19
C ARG A 151 3.76 1.03 -14.43
N HIS A 152 4.41 1.60 -15.44
CA HIS A 152 3.74 1.94 -16.69
C HIS A 152 3.25 0.70 -17.44
N LEU A 153 4.02 -0.41 -17.44
CA LEU A 153 3.60 -1.68 -18.02
C LEU A 153 2.36 -2.24 -17.30
N MET A 154 2.32 -2.17 -15.97
CA MET A 154 1.17 -2.61 -15.16
C MET A 154 -0.10 -1.80 -15.45
N ARG A 155 0.04 -0.53 -15.85
CA ARG A 155 -1.06 0.32 -16.35
C ARG A 155 -1.47 0.01 -17.79
N GLY A 156 -0.85 -0.98 -18.42
CA GLY A 156 -1.16 -1.39 -19.81
C GLY A 156 -0.60 -0.47 -20.88
N LEU A 157 0.34 0.43 -20.58
CA LEU A 157 0.87 1.37 -21.55
C LEU A 157 1.75 0.67 -22.60
N SER A 158 1.67 1.15 -23.85
CA SER A 158 2.58 0.73 -24.91
C SER A 158 4.00 1.29 -24.68
N TYR A 159 5.01 0.65 -25.24
CA TYR A 159 6.41 1.13 -25.12
C TYR A 159 6.59 2.56 -25.63
N THR A 160 5.89 2.94 -26.70
CA THR A 160 5.91 4.31 -27.22
C THR A 160 5.35 5.30 -26.20
N ARG A 161 4.26 4.92 -25.52
CA ARG A 161 3.63 5.76 -24.50
C ARG A 161 4.53 5.88 -23.26
N ILE A 162 5.12 4.76 -22.82
CA ILE A 162 6.09 4.73 -21.70
C ILE A 162 7.29 5.64 -22.02
N ALA A 163 7.84 5.54 -23.23
CA ALA A 163 8.96 6.35 -23.66
C ALA A 163 8.64 7.86 -23.61
N ALA A 164 7.44 8.24 -24.04
CA ALA A 164 6.97 9.63 -23.97
C ALA A 164 6.82 10.11 -22.51
N GLU A 165 6.17 9.31 -21.62
CA GLU A 165 6.00 9.67 -20.20
C GLU A 165 7.34 9.75 -19.44
N MET A 166 8.29 8.91 -19.81
CA MET A 166 9.63 8.90 -19.20
C MET A 166 10.65 9.86 -19.88
N SER A 167 10.24 10.60 -20.92
CA SER A 167 11.10 11.47 -21.71
C SER A 167 12.37 10.76 -22.20
N CYS A 168 12.22 9.53 -22.72
CA CYS A 168 13.31 8.72 -23.26
C CYS A 168 12.93 8.06 -24.59
N GLU A 169 13.86 7.39 -25.23
CA GLU A 169 13.59 6.65 -26.47
C GLU A 169 12.89 5.30 -26.19
N MET A 170 12.07 4.82 -27.14
CA MET A 170 11.45 3.50 -27.06
C MET A 170 12.48 2.36 -26.96
N SER A 171 13.65 2.52 -27.56
CA SER A 171 14.80 1.60 -27.43
C SER A 171 15.24 1.42 -25.98
N THR A 172 15.25 2.50 -25.19
CA THR A 172 15.58 2.50 -23.77
C THR A 172 14.54 1.72 -22.96
N VAL A 173 13.25 1.91 -23.24
CA VAL A 173 12.18 1.14 -22.60
C VAL A 173 12.33 -0.36 -22.90
N LYS A 174 12.54 -0.71 -24.18
CA LYS A 174 12.79 -2.11 -24.59
C LYS A 174 13.98 -2.72 -23.88
N PHE A 175 15.08 -1.97 -23.74
CA PHE A 175 16.28 -2.40 -23.03
C PHE A 175 15.97 -2.73 -21.56
N HIS A 176 15.24 -1.86 -20.85
CA HIS A 176 14.88 -2.13 -19.45
C HIS A 176 13.96 -3.34 -19.32
N VAL A 177 13.01 -3.52 -20.24
CA VAL A 177 12.14 -4.71 -20.24
C VAL A 177 12.94 -5.98 -20.49
N ALA A 178 13.86 -5.97 -21.46
CA ALA A 178 14.72 -7.12 -21.74
C ALA A 178 15.61 -7.49 -20.52
N ASN A 179 16.16 -6.50 -19.84
CA ASN A 179 16.94 -6.73 -18.61
C ASN A 179 16.08 -7.36 -17.49
N MET A 180 14.86 -6.88 -17.30
CA MET A 180 13.95 -7.46 -16.31
C MET A 180 13.60 -8.90 -16.67
N LEU A 181 13.32 -9.21 -17.94
CA LEU A 181 13.03 -10.58 -18.40
C LEU A 181 14.25 -11.49 -18.18
N GLN A 182 15.45 -10.99 -18.48
CA GLN A 182 16.71 -11.75 -18.25
C GLN A 182 16.90 -12.04 -16.75
N LYS A 183 16.72 -11.05 -15.88
CA LYS A 183 16.84 -11.22 -14.42
C LYS A 183 15.87 -12.26 -13.88
N THR A 184 14.61 -12.19 -14.34
CA THR A 184 13.52 -13.01 -13.82
C THR A 184 13.43 -14.39 -14.47
N GLY A 185 14.11 -14.61 -15.62
CA GLY A 185 13.95 -15.83 -16.41
C GLY A 185 12.60 -15.98 -17.11
N LEU A 186 11.79 -14.91 -17.13
CA LEU A 186 10.46 -14.93 -17.76
C LEU A 186 10.57 -14.63 -19.25
N GLU A 187 9.70 -15.24 -20.04
CA GLU A 187 9.81 -15.23 -21.51
C GLU A 187 9.31 -13.93 -22.14
N ASN A 188 8.33 -13.26 -21.52
CA ASN A 188 7.69 -12.10 -22.10
C ASN A 188 7.12 -11.15 -21.06
N LYS A 189 6.77 -9.93 -21.51
CA LYS A 189 6.23 -8.86 -20.66
C LYS A 189 4.93 -9.21 -19.96
N LEU A 190 4.10 -10.11 -20.53
CA LEU A 190 2.85 -10.52 -19.92
C LEU A 190 3.10 -11.40 -18.69
N GLN A 191 4.01 -12.39 -18.83
CA GLN A 191 4.43 -13.21 -17.69
C GLN A 191 5.07 -12.35 -16.58
N LEU A 192 5.90 -11.36 -16.96
CA LEU A 192 6.48 -10.42 -16.00
C LEU A 192 5.39 -9.62 -15.27
N ALA A 193 4.41 -9.07 -16.00
CA ALA A 193 3.33 -8.31 -15.42
C ALA A 193 2.47 -9.16 -14.46
N LEU A 194 2.15 -10.40 -14.84
CA LEU A 194 1.41 -11.33 -13.99
C LEU A 194 2.18 -11.67 -12.72
N ALA A 195 3.46 -12.05 -12.83
CA ALA A 195 4.30 -12.37 -11.67
C ALA A 195 4.43 -11.20 -10.69
N VAL A 196 4.57 -9.98 -11.21
CA VAL A 196 4.63 -8.74 -10.40
C VAL A 196 3.29 -8.43 -9.73
N SER A 197 2.18 -8.68 -10.43
CA SER A 197 0.82 -8.52 -9.89
C SER A 197 0.56 -9.50 -8.75
N ASP A 198 0.87 -10.78 -8.97
CA ASP A 198 0.67 -11.83 -7.98
C ASP A 198 1.51 -11.59 -6.72
N ALA A 199 2.73 -11.09 -6.90
CA ALA A 199 3.62 -10.71 -5.80
C ALA A 199 3.24 -9.39 -5.14
N LYS A 200 2.25 -8.64 -5.64
CA LYS A 200 1.84 -7.31 -5.15
C LYS A 200 3.01 -6.31 -5.05
N MET A 201 3.98 -6.46 -5.95
CA MET A 201 5.23 -5.68 -5.92
C MET A 201 5.04 -4.23 -6.36
N ILE A 202 4.05 -3.94 -7.19
CA ILE A 202 3.76 -2.61 -7.73
C ILE A 202 2.35 -2.21 -7.34
N ALA A 203 2.22 -1.03 -6.73
CA ALA A 203 0.93 -0.42 -6.44
C ALA A 203 0.44 0.38 -7.66
N ASP A 204 -0.84 0.23 -8.00
CA ASP A 204 -1.53 1.17 -8.89
C ASP A 204 -1.96 2.38 -8.03
N LEU A 205 -0.99 3.20 -7.67
CA LEU A 205 -1.24 4.48 -7.04
C LEU A 205 -1.63 5.43 -8.18
N ALA A 206 -2.93 5.67 -8.36
CA ALA A 206 -3.40 6.67 -9.30
C ALA A 206 -2.72 8.01 -8.95
N GLU A 207 -1.92 8.52 -9.87
CA GLU A 207 -1.41 9.90 -9.80
C GLU A 207 -2.63 10.83 -9.98
N GLU A 208 -2.90 11.67 -8.98
CA GLU A 208 -3.82 12.81 -9.08
C GLU A 208 -3.20 13.91 -9.92
#